data_3cb38a076a81f6a01783dd11d1791bcc
#
_entry.id   3cb38a076a81f6a01783dd11d1791bcc
#
_cell.length_a   1.000
_cell.length_b   1.000
_cell.length_c   1.000
_cell.angle_alpha   90.00
_cell.angle_beta   90.00
_cell.angle_gamma   90.00
#
_symmetry.space_group_name_H-M   'P 1'
#
loop_
_entity.id
_entity.type
_entity.pdbx_description
1 polymer ?
#
loop_
_entity_poly.entity_id
_entity_poly.type
_entity_poly.pdbx_seq_one_letter_code
_entity_poly.pdbx_strand_id
1 'polypeptide(L)'
;MRLTKQYANALLKSTSKEEAVAVYKELINVTDLFEQFPEYIGLIEFQTEEFETVRSIFAEKVENIVLNFLEVLAEDRLLSQLDTVIEDYRLVLVENNLLFEVKVYSSKPLSEGNQAQLVQIIESQWGSDYLIDYRVDPKTLGGIKLEVNGAVIDTTFRSRIDQIIREVQHGAKR
;
A
#
# COMPACT_ATOMS: atom_id res chain seq x y z
N MET A 1 -7.85 18.09 -7.44
CA MET A 1 -7.32 17.14 -6.42
C MET A 1 -8.47 16.85 -5.48
N ARG A 2 -8.78 15.57 -5.19
CA ARG A 2 -9.87 15.20 -4.26
C ARG A 2 -9.54 15.71 -2.86
N LEU A 3 -10.57 16.02 -2.07
CA LEU A 3 -10.40 16.50 -0.69
C LEU A 3 -9.63 15.46 0.16
N THR A 4 -10.01 14.19 0.07
CA THR A 4 -9.33 13.07 0.75
C THR A 4 -7.83 13.00 0.46
N LYS A 5 -7.39 13.25 -0.78
CA LYS A 5 -5.96 13.33 -1.14
C LYS A 5 -5.26 14.54 -0.51
N GLN A 6 -5.97 15.63 -0.19
CA GLN A 6 -5.38 16.77 0.53
C GLN A 6 -5.05 16.37 1.97
N TYR A 7 -5.96 15.65 2.65
CA TYR A 7 -5.72 15.12 4.01
C TYR A 7 -4.58 14.11 4.01
N ALA A 8 -4.53 13.19 3.05
CA ALA A 8 -3.43 12.25 2.88
C ALA A 8 -2.07 12.96 2.74
N ASN A 9 -1.99 14.01 1.91
CA ASN A 9 -0.77 14.80 1.76
C ASN A 9 -0.42 15.60 3.03
N ALA A 10 -1.42 16.10 3.77
CA ALA A 10 -1.21 16.81 5.02
C ALA A 10 -0.64 15.86 6.08
N LEU A 11 -1.18 14.64 6.17
CA LEU A 11 -0.69 13.61 7.08
C LEU A 11 0.78 13.26 6.77
N LEU A 12 1.14 13.03 5.50
CA LEU A 12 2.53 12.76 5.14
C LEU A 12 3.48 13.91 5.51
N LYS A 13 3.03 15.16 5.39
CA LYS A 13 3.84 16.33 5.78
C LYS A 13 4.00 16.47 7.30
N SER A 14 3.07 15.92 8.07
CA SER A 14 3.07 15.96 9.54
C SER A 14 3.82 14.79 10.18
N THR A 15 4.22 13.79 9.37
CA THR A 15 4.96 12.59 9.77
C THR A 15 6.39 12.66 9.29
N SER A 16 7.32 12.03 10.01
CA SER A 16 8.64 11.73 9.47
C SER A 16 8.54 10.64 8.37
N LYS A 17 9.54 10.58 7.49
CA LYS A 17 9.54 9.55 6.43
C LYS A 17 9.62 8.14 7.00
N GLU A 18 10.33 7.99 8.09
CA GLU A 18 10.55 6.73 8.81
C GLU A 18 9.27 6.21 9.47
N GLU A 19 8.39 7.11 9.90
CA GLU A 19 7.12 6.77 10.58
C GLU A 19 5.94 6.66 9.61
N ALA A 20 6.05 7.22 8.41
CA ALA A 20 4.94 7.35 7.47
C ALA A 20 4.25 6.02 7.13
N VAL A 21 5.02 4.93 6.96
CA VAL A 21 4.47 3.60 6.67
C VAL A 21 3.90 2.94 7.93
N ALA A 22 4.49 3.21 9.10
CA ALA A 22 3.91 2.74 10.37
C ALA A 22 2.54 3.37 10.61
N VAL A 23 2.41 4.68 10.39
CA VAL A 23 1.13 5.41 10.45
C VAL A 23 0.10 4.82 9.47
N TYR A 24 0.51 4.46 8.25
CA TYR A 24 -0.37 3.80 7.29
C TYR A 24 -0.90 2.45 7.82
N LYS A 25 0.00 1.60 8.33
CA LYS A 25 -0.37 0.29 8.91
C LYS A 25 -1.31 0.45 10.11
N GLU A 26 -1.08 1.47 10.92
CA GLU A 26 -1.90 1.76 12.09
C GLU A 26 -3.29 2.27 11.70
N LEU A 27 -3.41 3.12 10.68
CA LEU A 27 -4.69 3.55 10.13
C LEU A 27 -5.53 2.37 9.64
N ILE A 28 -4.92 1.38 8.98
CA ILE A 28 -5.62 0.14 8.57
C ILE A 28 -6.16 -0.59 9.80
N ASN A 29 -5.34 -0.77 10.84
CA ASN A 29 -5.79 -1.44 12.08
C ASN A 29 -6.96 -0.69 12.76
N VAL A 30 -6.96 0.64 12.71
CA VAL A 30 -8.06 1.46 13.24
C VAL A 30 -9.32 1.27 12.41
N THR A 31 -9.22 1.15 11.09
CA THR A 31 -10.39 0.86 10.24
C THR A 31 -11.03 -0.46 10.61
N ASP A 32 -10.24 -1.52 10.81
CA ASP A 32 -10.74 -2.83 11.25
C ASP A 32 -11.50 -2.74 12.58
N LEU A 33 -11.08 -1.84 13.48
CA LEU A 33 -11.78 -1.59 14.74
C LEU A 33 -13.11 -0.83 14.52
N PHE A 34 -13.15 0.15 13.64
CA PHE A 34 -14.38 0.86 13.29
C PHE A 34 -15.39 -0.02 12.55
N GLU A 35 -14.93 -0.97 11.72
CA GLU A 35 -15.81 -1.95 11.07
C GLU A 35 -16.54 -2.85 12.07
N GLN A 36 -15.91 -3.15 13.22
CA GLN A 36 -16.54 -3.92 14.30
C GLN A 36 -17.60 -3.12 15.06
N PHE A 37 -17.54 -1.79 15.03
CA PHE A 37 -18.39 -0.88 15.78
C PHE A 37 -18.83 0.32 14.93
N PRO A 38 -19.57 0.10 13.81
CA PRO A 38 -19.91 1.17 12.85
C PRO A 38 -20.78 2.29 13.43
N GLU A 39 -21.52 2.01 14.52
CA GLU A 39 -22.30 3.00 15.22
C GLU A 39 -21.47 4.13 15.83
N TYR A 40 -20.20 3.89 16.17
CA TYR A 40 -19.33 4.92 16.73
C TYR A 40 -18.93 5.98 15.71
N ILE A 41 -18.78 5.63 14.42
CA ILE A 41 -18.44 6.61 13.37
C ILE A 41 -19.53 7.69 13.30
N GLY A 42 -20.80 7.28 13.28
CA GLY A 42 -21.92 8.21 13.22
C GLY A 42 -22.01 9.11 14.46
N LEU A 43 -21.75 8.55 15.65
CA LEU A 43 -21.76 9.32 16.89
C LEU A 43 -20.64 10.35 16.93
N ILE A 44 -19.43 9.98 16.54
CA ILE A 44 -18.25 10.85 16.52
C ILE A 44 -18.41 12.01 15.52
N GLU A 45 -18.94 11.76 14.33
CA GLU A 45 -19.17 12.80 13.32
C GLU A 45 -20.27 13.81 13.70
N PHE A 46 -21.21 13.42 14.56
CA PHE A 46 -22.30 14.29 15.00
C PHE A 46 -22.04 15.00 16.32
N GLN A 47 -21.14 14.45 17.17
CA GLN A 47 -20.86 14.98 18.50
C GLN A 47 -19.33 14.95 18.73
N THR A 48 -18.66 16.04 18.38
CA THR A 48 -17.19 16.18 18.56
C THR A 48 -16.74 16.00 20.01
N GLU A 49 -17.60 16.26 20.99
CA GLU A 49 -17.33 16.02 22.42
C GLU A 49 -17.12 14.51 22.73
N GLU A 50 -17.66 13.61 21.90
CA GLU A 50 -17.48 12.17 22.07
C GLU A 50 -16.15 11.63 21.52
N PHE A 51 -15.42 12.43 20.74
CA PHE A 51 -14.08 12.03 20.27
C PHE A 51 -13.09 11.86 21.43
N GLU A 52 -13.24 12.60 22.52
CA GLU A 52 -12.46 12.39 23.75
C GLU A 52 -12.65 10.98 24.34
N THR A 53 -13.84 10.40 24.21
CA THR A 53 -14.09 9.02 24.59
C THR A 53 -13.32 8.04 23.71
N VAL A 54 -13.34 8.25 22.39
CA VAL A 54 -12.55 7.46 21.42
C VAL A 54 -11.05 7.62 21.69
N ARG A 55 -10.58 8.85 21.90
CA ARG A 55 -9.20 9.12 22.28
C ARG A 55 -8.79 8.35 23.53
N SER A 56 -9.64 8.33 24.57
CA SER A 56 -9.34 7.60 25.81
C SER A 56 -9.26 6.07 25.63
N ILE A 57 -10.09 5.51 24.73
CA ILE A 57 -10.10 4.08 24.42
C ILE A 57 -8.86 3.68 23.61
N PHE A 58 -8.42 4.53 22.71
CA PHE A 58 -7.34 4.23 21.77
C PHE A 58 -5.97 4.74 22.22
N ALA A 59 -5.88 5.62 23.24
CA ALA A 59 -4.64 6.28 23.67
C ALA A 59 -3.48 5.32 24.03
N GLU A 60 -3.80 4.09 24.46
CA GLU A 60 -2.78 3.07 24.79
C GLU A 60 -2.42 2.17 23.58
N LYS A 61 -3.17 2.27 22.47
CA LYS A 61 -3.07 1.34 21.34
C LYS A 61 -2.71 2.02 20.02
N VAL A 62 -2.92 3.33 19.94
CA VAL A 62 -2.79 4.11 18.70
C VAL A 62 -1.92 5.33 18.98
N GLU A 63 -0.98 5.62 18.09
CA GLU A 63 -0.09 6.76 18.22
C GLU A 63 -0.84 8.09 18.14
N ASN A 64 -0.33 9.09 18.88
CA ASN A 64 -0.97 10.41 18.96
C ASN A 64 -1.15 11.07 17.58
N ILE A 65 -0.25 10.83 16.64
CA ILE A 65 -0.35 11.40 15.28
C ILE A 65 -1.59 10.87 14.56
N VAL A 66 -1.90 9.58 14.72
CA VAL A 66 -3.08 8.94 14.13
C VAL A 66 -4.34 9.44 14.83
N LEU A 67 -4.34 9.52 16.17
CA LEU A 67 -5.48 10.05 16.92
C LEU A 67 -5.81 11.49 16.54
N ASN A 68 -4.80 12.36 16.44
CA ASN A 68 -4.97 13.74 16.01
C ASN A 68 -5.51 13.83 14.58
N PHE A 69 -5.06 12.94 13.71
CA PHE A 69 -5.54 12.89 12.32
C PHE A 69 -7.01 12.46 12.24
N LEU A 70 -7.40 11.45 13.02
CA LEU A 70 -8.80 11.00 13.12
C LEU A 70 -9.70 12.10 13.68
N GLU A 71 -9.21 12.85 14.67
CA GLU A 71 -9.94 14.00 15.23
C GLU A 71 -10.22 15.07 14.18
N VAL A 72 -9.20 15.45 13.39
CA VAL A 72 -9.37 16.38 12.27
C VAL A 72 -10.38 15.86 11.24
N LEU A 73 -10.34 14.56 10.91
CA LEU A 73 -11.33 13.96 10.01
C LEU A 73 -12.74 13.97 10.61
N ALA A 74 -12.87 13.79 11.92
CA ALA A 74 -14.16 13.87 12.63
C ALA A 74 -14.74 15.30 12.59
N GLU A 75 -13.92 16.31 12.92
CA GLU A 75 -14.32 17.72 12.87
C GLU A 75 -14.81 18.14 11.49
N ASP A 76 -14.17 17.64 10.44
CA ASP A 76 -14.51 17.94 9.05
C ASP A 76 -15.56 16.96 8.46
N ARG A 77 -16.11 16.05 9.27
CA ARG A 77 -17.13 15.05 8.90
C ARG A 77 -16.68 14.12 7.75
N LEU A 78 -15.44 13.68 7.82
CA LEU A 78 -14.82 12.82 6.82
C LEU A 78 -14.47 11.42 7.32
N LEU A 79 -14.83 11.05 8.58
CA LEU A 79 -14.58 9.71 9.13
C LEU A 79 -15.27 8.61 8.30
N SER A 80 -16.47 8.88 7.80
CA SER A 80 -17.18 7.97 6.87
C SER A 80 -16.46 7.74 5.54
N GLN A 81 -15.44 8.57 5.23
CA GLN A 81 -14.58 8.42 4.06
C GLN A 81 -13.16 7.95 4.43
N LEU A 82 -12.95 7.43 5.64
CA LEU A 82 -11.63 7.02 6.15
C LEU A 82 -10.94 6.05 5.20
N ASP A 83 -11.65 5.04 4.67
CA ASP A 83 -11.10 4.10 3.70
C ASP A 83 -10.53 4.78 2.45
N THR A 84 -11.26 5.80 1.95
CA THR A 84 -10.81 6.57 0.79
C THR A 84 -9.58 7.43 1.13
N VAL A 85 -9.52 7.97 2.34
CA VAL A 85 -8.36 8.75 2.83
C VAL A 85 -7.13 7.84 2.98
N ILE A 86 -7.30 6.63 3.52
CA ILE A 86 -6.23 5.64 3.68
C ILE A 86 -5.71 5.18 2.31
N GLU A 87 -6.61 4.95 1.36
CA GLU A 87 -6.24 4.60 -0.01
C GLU A 87 -5.47 5.74 -0.70
N ASP A 88 -5.91 6.98 -0.55
CA ASP A 88 -5.19 8.15 -1.05
C ASP A 88 -3.83 8.31 -0.34
N TYR A 89 -3.73 7.98 0.97
CA TYR A 89 -2.46 8.02 1.72
C TYR A 89 -1.49 6.95 1.23
N ARG A 90 -1.98 5.73 0.97
CA ARG A 90 -1.21 4.66 0.33
C ARG A 90 -0.62 5.12 -1.00
N LEU A 91 -1.44 5.73 -1.87
CA LEU A 91 -0.99 6.26 -3.16
C LEU A 91 0.07 7.36 -2.98
N VAL A 92 -0.11 8.25 -1.99
CA VAL A 92 0.87 9.30 -1.68
C VAL A 92 2.20 8.70 -1.21
N LEU A 93 2.18 7.64 -0.39
CA LEU A 93 3.39 6.92 0.03
C LEU A 93 4.11 6.28 -1.17
N VAL A 94 3.37 5.66 -2.08
CA VAL A 94 3.90 5.06 -3.32
C VAL A 94 4.50 6.13 -4.24
N GLU A 95 3.80 7.25 -4.46
CA GLU A 95 4.27 8.39 -5.25
C GLU A 95 5.58 8.99 -4.70
N ASN A 96 5.81 8.89 -3.38
CA ASN A 96 7.02 9.37 -2.72
C ASN A 96 8.09 8.30 -2.49
N ASN A 97 7.91 7.07 -3.02
CA ASN A 97 8.80 5.92 -2.84
C ASN A 97 9.07 5.55 -1.37
N LEU A 98 8.08 5.74 -0.51
CA LEU A 98 8.09 5.33 0.89
C LEU A 98 7.44 3.95 1.08
N LEU A 99 6.56 3.55 0.17
CA LEU A 99 5.91 2.26 0.14
C LEU A 99 6.05 1.66 -1.27
N PHE A 100 6.41 0.38 -1.37
CA PHE A 100 6.54 -0.32 -2.64
C PHE A 100 5.39 -1.30 -2.85
N GLU A 101 4.68 -1.16 -3.96
CA GLU A 101 3.69 -2.13 -4.40
C GLU A 101 4.31 -3.10 -5.38
N VAL A 102 4.37 -4.36 -4.97
CA VAL A 102 4.98 -5.43 -5.75
C VAL A 102 3.90 -6.41 -6.20
N LYS A 103 3.58 -6.42 -7.49
CA LYS A 103 2.73 -7.46 -8.09
C LYS A 103 3.62 -8.53 -8.69
N VAL A 104 3.38 -9.76 -8.26
CA VAL A 104 4.15 -10.94 -8.66
C VAL A 104 3.30 -11.82 -9.56
N TYR A 105 3.67 -11.93 -10.83
CA TYR A 105 2.97 -12.80 -11.78
C TYR A 105 3.78 -14.06 -12.01
N SER A 106 3.14 -15.21 -11.90
CA SER A 106 3.71 -16.53 -12.18
C SER A 106 2.70 -17.42 -12.91
N SER A 107 3.20 -18.42 -13.65
CA SER A 107 2.32 -19.36 -14.40
C SER A 107 1.53 -20.31 -13.50
N LYS A 108 2.00 -20.52 -12.26
CA LYS A 108 1.40 -21.39 -11.24
C LYS A 108 1.59 -20.73 -9.87
N PRO A 109 0.79 -21.09 -8.86
CA PRO A 109 1.00 -20.62 -7.49
C PRO A 109 2.44 -20.90 -7.04
N LEU A 110 3.07 -19.90 -6.42
CA LEU A 110 4.42 -20.04 -5.87
C LEU A 110 4.35 -20.84 -4.56
N SER A 111 5.31 -21.76 -4.38
CA SER A 111 5.50 -22.44 -3.09
C SER A 111 5.98 -21.43 -2.03
N GLU A 112 5.74 -21.74 -0.76
CA GLU A 112 6.19 -20.91 0.38
C GLU A 112 7.70 -20.63 0.33
N GLY A 113 8.52 -21.63 -0.03
CA GLY A 113 9.96 -21.47 -0.17
C GLY A 113 10.34 -20.46 -1.26
N ASN A 114 9.64 -20.48 -2.42
CA ASN A 114 9.87 -19.53 -3.49
C ASN A 114 9.39 -18.11 -3.11
N GLN A 115 8.27 -18.01 -2.39
CA GLN A 115 7.79 -16.73 -1.87
C GLN A 115 8.80 -16.13 -0.89
N ALA A 116 9.34 -16.94 0.05
CA ALA A 116 10.34 -16.48 1.00
C ALA A 116 11.63 -15.98 0.32
N GLN A 117 12.12 -16.69 -0.69
CA GLN A 117 13.27 -16.23 -1.48
C GLN A 117 12.99 -14.92 -2.22
N LEU A 118 11.79 -14.80 -2.78
CA LEU A 118 11.38 -13.57 -3.48
C LEU A 118 11.30 -12.39 -2.53
N VAL A 119 10.74 -12.59 -1.33
CA VAL A 119 10.68 -11.57 -0.26
C VAL A 119 12.09 -11.08 0.08
N GLN A 120 13.06 -11.97 0.28
CA GLN A 120 14.45 -11.58 0.54
C GLN A 120 15.04 -10.71 -0.58
N ILE A 121 14.73 -11.02 -1.84
CA ILE A 121 15.18 -10.22 -2.98
C ILE A 121 14.51 -8.84 -2.95
N ILE A 122 13.21 -8.77 -2.70
CA ILE A 122 12.45 -7.52 -2.61
C ILE A 122 13.02 -6.65 -1.49
N GLU A 123 13.21 -7.21 -0.31
CA GLU A 123 13.76 -6.49 0.84
C GLU A 123 15.18 -5.97 0.59
N SER A 124 16.02 -6.74 -0.10
CA SER A 124 17.38 -6.32 -0.43
C SER A 124 17.43 -5.16 -1.43
N GLN A 125 16.40 -5.00 -2.28
CA GLN A 125 16.36 -3.98 -3.33
C GLN A 125 15.58 -2.73 -2.93
N TRP A 126 14.48 -2.88 -2.20
CA TRP A 126 13.52 -1.81 -1.90
C TRP A 126 13.26 -1.60 -0.41
N GLY A 127 13.87 -2.41 0.48
CA GLY A 127 13.64 -2.31 1.93
C GLY A 127 12.44 -3.12 2.39
N SER A 128 12.03 -2.90 3.64
CA SER A 128 10.99 -3.67 4.34
C SER A 128 9.57 -3.14 4.16
N ASP A 129 9.42 -1.97 3.54
CA ASP A 129 8.13 -1.29 3.39
C ASP A 129 7.51 -1.56 2.02
N TYR A 130 6.88 -2.72 1.89
CA TYR A 130 6.25 -3.19 0.66
C TYR A 130 4.91 -3.88 0.93
N LEU A 131 4.07 -3.88 -0.11
CA LEU A 131 2.86 -4.68 -0.23
C LEU A 131 3.05 -5.65 -1.39
N ILE A 132 2.87 -6.97 -1.16
CA ILE A 132 2.99 -7.98 -2.21
C ILE A 132 1.61 -8.52 -2.58
N ASP A 133 1.34 -8.58 -3.88
CA ASP A 133 0.17 -9.20 -4.48
C ASP A 133 0.61 -10.32 -5.44
N TYR A 134 0.31 -11.56 -5.09
CA TYR A 134 0.65 -12.74 -5.90
C TYR A 134 -0.48 -13.06 -6.87
N ARG A 135 -0.17 -13.08 -8.17
CA ARG A 135 -1.11 -13.34 -9.25
C ARG A 135 -0.69 -14.51 -10.11
N VAL A 136 -1.62 -15.42 -10.36
CA VAL A 136 -1.40 -16.51 -11.30
C VAL A 136 -1.86 -16.04 -12.69
N ASP A 137 -0.91 -15.93 -13.62
CA ASP A 137 -1.17 -15.65 -15.02
C ASP A 137 -0.61 -16.79 -15.89
N PRO A 138 -1.48 -17.67 -16.45
CA PRO A 138 -1.04 -18.78 -17.29
C PRO A 138 -0.28 -18.35 -18.56
N LYS A 139 -0.39 -17.08 -18.95
CA LYS A 139 0.36 -16.52 -20.09
C LYS A 139 1.84 -16.25 -19.75
N THR A 140 2.20 -16.27 -18.47
CA THR A 140 3.58 -16.21 -18.00
C THR A 140 4.26 -17.54 -18.34
N LEU A 141 5.09 -17.57 -19.39
CA LEU A 141 5.79 -18.79 -19.86
C LEU A 141 7.03 -19.07 -19.02
N GLY A 142 6.84 -19.61 -17.82
CA GLY A 142 7.93 -19.93 -16.89
C GLY A 142 8.63 -18.67 -16.33
N GLY A 143 9.22 -18.79 -15.14
CA GLY A 143 9.81 -17.65 -14.45
C GLY A 143 8.77 -16.78 -13.73
N ILE A 144 9.22 -15.59 -13.33
CA ILE A 144 8.44 -14.62 -12.56
C ILE A 144 8.51 -13.26 -13.26
N LYS A 145 7.36 -12.59 -13.36
CA LYS A 145 7.28 -11.19 -13.77
C LYS A 145 6.94 -10.37 -12.52
N LEU A 146 7.71 -9.34 -12.25
CA LEU A 146 7.47 -8.38 -11.19
C LEU A 146 7.01 -7.05 -11.78
N GLU A 147 6.06 -6.42 -11.11
CA GLU A 147 5.66 -5.03 -11.34
C GLU A 147 5.82 -4.30 -10.01
N VAL A 148 6.74 -3.34 -9.93
CA VAL A 148 7.04 -2.57 -8.72
C VAL A 148 6.69 -1.11 -8.99
N ASN A 149 5.73 -0.56 -8.27
CA ASN A 149 5.20 0.80 -8.48
C ASN A 149 4.91 1.10 -9.96
N GLY A 150 4.36 0.11 -10.70
CA GLY A 150 4.08 0.21 -12.13
C GLY A 150 5.26 -0.05 -13.07
N ALA A 151 6.49 -0.14 -12.56
CA ALA A 151 7.65 -0.55 -13.36
C ALA A 151 7.71 -2.08 -13.50
N VAL A 152 7.87 -2.58 -14.73
CA VAL A 152 7.86 -4.02 -15.03
C VAL A 152 9.28 -4.56 -15.13
N ILE A 153 9.57 -5.59 -14.33
CA ILE A 153 10.78 -6.42 -14.41
C ILE A 153 10.34 -7.83 -14.80
N ASP A 154 10.59 -8.19 -16.04
CA ASP A 154 10.17 -9.47 -16.61
C ASP A 154 11.37 -10.41 -16.79
N THR A 155 11.41 -11.46 -15.98
CA THR A 155 12.42 -12.54 -16.05
C THR A 155 11.86 -13.84 -16.63
N THR A 156 10.72 -13.79 -17.29
CA THR A 156 10.05 -14.96 -17.85
C THR A 156 10.80 -15.52 -19.06
N PHE A 157 10.59 -16.81 -19.36
CA PHE A 157 11.10 -17.39 -20.60
C PHE A 157 10.58 -16.69 -21.85
N ARG A 158 9.36 -16.13 -21.78
CA ARG A 158 8.78 -15.37 -22.87
C ARG A 158 9.60 -14.15 -23.20
N SER A 159 9.99 -13.35 -22.21
CA SER A 159 10.82 -12.16 -22.44
C SER A 159 12.20 -12.51 -23.02
N ARG A 160 12.77 -13.65 -22.60
CA ARG A 160 14.03 -14.16 -23.18
C ARG A 160 13.87 -14.59 -24.63
N ILE A 161 12.77 -15.26 -24.97
CA ILE A 161 12.47 -15.64 -26.36
C ILE A 161 12.25 -14.39 -27.21
N ASP A 162 11.46 -13.44 -26.73
CA ASP A 162 11.21 -12.18 -27.44
C ASP A 162 12.50 -11.36 -27.63
N GLN A 163 13.44 -11.42 -26.69
CA GLN A 163 14.76 -10.81 -26.82
C GLN A 163 15.58 -11.51 -27.91
N ILE A 164 15.65 -12.83 -27.93
CA ILE A 164 16.36 -13.62 -28.95
C ILE A 164 15.78 -13.34 -30.34
N ILE A 165 14.45 -13.31 -30.48
CA ILE A 165 13.80 -12.99 -31.76
C ILE A 165 14.18 -11.60 -32.23
N ARG A 166 14.21 -10.59 -31.37
CA ARG A 166 14.65 -9.23 -31.73
C ARG A 166 16.12 -9.19 -32.14
N GLU A 167 16.99 -9.89 -31.43
CA GLU A 167 18.43 -9.96 -31.79
C GLU A 167 18.66 -10.61 -33.16
N VAL A 168 17.96 -11.72 -33.46
CA VAL A 168 18.02 -12.40 -34.76
C VAL A 168 17.51 -11.50 -35.90
N GLN A 169 16.39 -10.79 -35.66
CA GLN A 169 15.83 -9.87 -36.68
C GLN A 169 16.72 -8.64 -36.93
N HIS A 170 17.46 -8.17 -35.91
CA HIS A 170 18.41 -7.07 -36.10
C HIS A 170 19.76 -7.53 -36.70
N GLY A 171 20.18 -8.76 -36.41
CA GLY A 171 21.39 -9.36 -37.00
C GLY A 171 21.26 -9.73 -38.48
N ALA A 172 20.03 -10.00 -38.95
CA ALA A 172 19.77 -10.34 -40.36
C ALA A 172 19.69 -9.11 -41.31
N LYS A 173 19.90 -7.90 -40.81
CA LYS A 173 19.91 -6.64 -41.58
C LYS A 173 21.33 -6.07 -41.82
N ARG A 174 22.37 -6.90 -41.70
CA ARG A 174 23.74 -6.55 -42.08
C ARG A 174 24.19 -7.33 -43.28
#